data_616a357bd2ca6dd5dce45fe90ee68d06
#
_entry.id   616a357bd2ca6dd5dce45fe90ee68d06
#
_cell.length_a   1.000
_cell.length_b   1.000
_cell.length_c   1.000
_cell.angle_alpha   90.00
_cell.angle_beta   90.00
_cell.angle_gamma   90.00
#
_symmetry.space_group_name_H-M   'P 1'
#
loop_
_entity.id
_entity.type
_entity.pdbx_description
1 polymer ?
#
loop_
_entity_poly.entity_id
_entity_poly.type
_entity_poly.pdbx_seq_one_letter_code
_entity_poly.pdbx_strand_id
1 'polypeptide(L)'
;MSKKNLRTSEGPIVTTTGMIGDVARNIVGNTRPVTSLINEGADPHIYIATKGDIDHIVSASLILYNGHHLEGKMASILSKRKNAIALSEQDLEKELLRGQAGQVDPHLWMDVSLWSAVAQHIGKNLTGLCPKNADLYRQN
;
A
#
# COMPACT_ATOMS: atom_id res chain seq x y z
N MET A 1 4.33 -7.91 -29.28
CA MET A 1 4.28 -7.10 -28.06
C MET A 1 2.86 -7.14 -27.49
N SER A 2 2.71 -7.74 -26.35
CA SER A 2 1.40 -7.91 -25.73
C SER A 2 0.89 -6.57 -25.22
N LYS A 3 -0.27 -6.14 -25.73
CA LYS A 3 -1.03 -4.97 -25.22
C LYS A 3 -1.44 -5.08 -23.76
N LYS A 4 -1.14 -6.22 -23.12
CA LYS A 4 -1.48 -6.54 -21.74
C LYS A 4 -0.60 -5.85 -20.69
N ASN A 5 0.65 -5.47 -21.06
CA ASN A 5 1.58 -4.87 -20.09
C ASN A 5 1.47 -3.35 -19.95
N LEU A 6 0.88 -2.67 -20.92
CA LEU A 6 0.71 -1.22 -20.87
C LEU A 6 -0.46 -0.77 -19.98
N ARG A 7 -1.51 -1.60 -19.87
CA ARG A 7 -2.70 -1.25 -19.08
C ARG A 7 -2.47 -1.34 -17.57
N THR A 8 -1.59 -2.21 -17.12
CA THR A 8 -1.31 -2.36 -15.67
C THR A 8 -0.45 -1.23 -15.11
N SER A 9 0.37 -0.58 -15.95
CA SER A 9 1.23 0.53 -15.51
C SER A 9 0.52 1.89 -15.44
N GLU A 10 -0.66 2.02 -16.02
CA GLU A 10 -1.39 3.29 -16.10
C GLU A 10 -2.61 3.39 -15.18
N GLY A 11 -2.99 2.31 -14.52
CA GLY A 11 -4.13 2.27 -13.62
C GLY A 11 -3.90 3.03 -12.32
N PRO A 12 -4.96 3.18 -11.51
CA PRO A 12 -4.87 3.87 -10.22
C PRO A 12 -4.02 3.11 -9.22
N ILE A 13 -3.47 3.84 -8.26
CA ILE A 13 -2.89 3.27 -7.04
C ILE A 13 -4.03 3.04 -6.05
N VAL A 14 -4.09 1.86 -5.47
CA VAL A 14 -5.08 1.51 -4.44
C VAL A 14 -4.35 1.26 -3.13
N THR A 15 -4.86 1.82 -2.06
CA THR A 15 -4.34 1.59 -0.70
C THR A 15 -5.45 1.08 0.20
N THR A 16 -5.11 0.35 1.24
CA THR A 16 -6.09 -0.10 2.22
C THR A 16 -6.48 1.04 3.16
N THR A 17 -5.54 1.60 3.88
CA THR A 17 -5.83 2.67 4.85
C THR A 17 -5.60 4.06 4.26
N GLY A 18 -6.27 5.05 4.85
CA GLY A 18 -6.08 6.46 4.49
C GLY A 18 -4.66 6.95 4.77
N MET A 19 -4.01 6.44 5.80
CA MET A 19 -2.63 6.80 6.15
C MET A 19 -1.63 6.42 5.05
N ILE A 20 -1.74 5.21 4.51
CA ILE A 20 -0.94 4.79 3.35
C ILE A 20 -1.31 5.64 2.13
N GLY A 21 -2.61 5.87 1.95
CA GLY A 21 -3.12 6.71 0.86
C GLY A 21 -2.56 8.13 0.88
N ASP A 22 -2.47 8.75 2.04
CA ASP A 22 -1.93 10.10 2.19
C ASP A 22 -0.45 10.17 1.80
N VAL A 23 0.36 9.21 2.24
CA VAL A 23 1.76 9.12 1.84
C VAL A 23 1.87 8.93 0.32
N ALA A 24 1.12 8.01 -0.25
CA ALA A 24 1.13 7.76 -1.69
C ALA A 24 0.72 9.00 -2.49
N ARG A 25 -0.34 9.72 -2.07
CA ARG A 25 -0.79 10.95 -2.73
C ARG A 25 0.27 12.05 -2.70
N ASN A 26 0.94 12.21 -1.57
CA ASN A 26 2.02 13.18 -1.44
C ASN A 26 3.18 12.86 -2.39
N ILE A 27 3.51 11.60 -2.57
CA ILE A 27 4.60 11.18 -3.46
C ILE A 27 4.22 11.36 -4.93
N VAL A 28 3.07 10.84 -5.34
CA VAL A 28 2.69 10.86 -6.75
C VAL A 28 2.17 12.22 -7.23
N GLY A 29 1.72 13.08 -6.32
CA GLY A 29 1.12 14.36 -6.67
C GLY A 29 -0.07 14.15 -7.62
N ASN A 30 -0.07 14.89 -8.72
CA ASN A 30 -1.13 14.81 -9.72
C ASN A 30 -0.86 13.78 -10.84
N THR A 31 0.20 12.99 -10.74
CA THR A 31 0.58 12.05 -11.79
C THR A 31 -0.31 10.82 -11.87
N ARG A 32 -0.92 10.43 -10.76
CA ARG A 32 -1.80 9.26 -10.67
C ARG A 32 -2.90 9.43 -9.63
N PRO A 33 -4.09 8.88 -9.89
CA PRO A 33 -5.12 8.81 -8.86
C PRO A 33 -4.74 7.77 -7.79
N VAL A 34 -5.04 8.10 -6.54
CA VAL A 34 -4.87 7.21 -5.39
C VAL A 34 -6.22 7.04 -4.70
N THR A 35 -6.66 5.80 -4.56
CA THR A 35 -7.91 5.45 -3.89
C THR A 35 -7.61 4.65 -2.64
N SER A 36 -8.13 5.10 -1.50
CA SER A 36 -8.09 4.35 -0.23
C SER A 36 -9.41 3.62 -0.04
N LEU A 37 -9.34 2.32 0.28
CA LEU A 37 -10.53 1.45 0.37
C LEU A 37 -11.25 1.60 1.70
N ILE A 38 -10.49 1.66 2.81
CA ILE A 38 -11.03 1.69 4.17
C ILE A 38 -11.19 3.14 4.58
N ASN A 39 -12.43 3.54 4.83
CA ASN A 39 -12.75 4.90 5.22
C ASN A 39 -12.16 5.25 6.58
N GLU A 40 -11.91 6.53 6.78
CA GLU A 40 -11.48 7.07 8.07
C GLU A 40 -12.47 6.67 9.17
N GLY A 41 -11.94 6.19 10.28
CA GLY A 41 -12.74 5.71 11.41
C GLY A 41 -13.19 4.25 11.33
N ALA A 42 -13.03 3.59 10.18
CA ALA A 42 -13.31 2.16 10.08
C ALA A 42 -12.12 1.32 10.58
N ASP A 43 -12.42 0.22 11.26
CA ASP A 43 -11.40 -0.69 11.76
C ASP A 43 -10.93 -1.64 10.65
N PRO A 44 -9.66 -1.56 10.22
CA PRO A 44 -9.17 -2.42 9.15
C PRO A 44 -9.16 -3.91 9.49
N HIS A 45 -9.08 -4.28 10.78
CA HIS A 45 -9.06 -5.68 11.21
C HIS A 45 -10.36 -6.42 10.88
N ILE A 46 -11.48 -5.71 10.92
CA ILE A 46 -12.81 -6.30 10.72
C ILE A 46 -13.50 -5.85 9.44
N TYR A 47 -12.88 -4.96 8.69
CA TYR A 47 -13.43 -4.42 7.46
C TYR A 47 -13.68 -5.52 6.42
N ILE A 48 -14.88 -5.51 5.86
CA ILE A 48 -15.29 -6.45 4.80
C ILE A 48 -15.32 -5.70 3.48
N ALA A 49 -14.57 -6.19 2.49
CA ALA A 49 -14.53 -5.59 1.18
C ALA A 49 -15.92 -5.59 0.51
N THR A 50 -16.33 -4.43 0.03
CA THR A 50 -17.53 -4.28 -0.78
C THR A 50 -17.26 -4.70 -2.23
N LYS A 51 -18.32 -4.83 -3.03
CA LYS A 51 -18.15 -5.06 -4.47
C LYS A 51 -17.34 -3.95 -5.12
N GLY A 52 -17.59 -2.69 -4.75
CA GLY A 52 -16.83 -1.54 -5.26
C GLY A 52 -15.34 -1.63 -4.91
N ASP A 53 -15.00 -2.08 -3.71
CA ASP A 53 -13.62 -2.31 -3.30
C ASP A 53 -12.93 -3.37 -4.17
N ILE A 54 -13.62 -4.46 -4.45
CA ILE A 54 -13.12 -5.52 -5.33
C ILE A 54 -12.86 -4.97 -6.74
N ASP A 55 -13.78 -4.16 -7.26
CA ASP A 55 -13.61 -3.52 -8.58
C ASP A 55 -12.37 -2.62 -8.60
N HIS A 56 -12.12 -1.86 -7.53
CA HIS A 56 -10.90 -1.06 -7.39
C HIS A 56 -9.64 -1.92 -7.34
N ILE A 57 -9.65 -3.01 -6.58
CA ILE A 57 -8.54 -3.95 -6.48
C ILE A 57 -8.20 -4.56 -7.84
N VAL A 58 -9.22 -4.95 -8.60
CA VAL A 58 -9.03 -5.57 -9.92
C VAL A 58 -8.45 -4.58 -10.93
N SER A 59 -8.85 -3.32 -10.88
CA SER A 59 -8.40 -2.28 -11.82
C SER A 59 -7.07 -1.62 -11.43
N ALA A 60 -6.57 -1.85 -10.22
CA ALA A 60 -5.37 -1.20 -9.72
C ALA A 60 -4.12 -1.58 -10.50
N SER A 61 -3.24 -0.60 -10.74
CA SER A 61 -1.89 -0.84 -11.23
C SER A 61 -0.95 -1.30 -10.12
N LEU A 62 -1.16 -0.79 -8.90
CA LEU A 62 -0.42 -1.15 -7.71
C LEU A 62 -1.35 -1.06 -6.50
N ILE A 63 -1.23 -2.02 -5.60
CA ILE A 63 -1.96 -2.04 -4.33
C ILE A 63 -0.94 -1.99 -3.20
N LEU A 64 -1.10 -1.04 -2.29
CA LEU A 64 -0.27 -0.89 -1.11
C LEU A 64 -1.11 -1.18 0.13
N TYR A 65 -0.71 -2.14 0.93
CA TYR A 65 -1.38 -2.50 2.16
C TYR A 65 -0.39 -2.69 3.30
N ASN A 66 -0.87 -2.63 4.54
CA ASN A 66 0.02 -2.69 5.69
C ASN A 66 0.68 -4.07 5.84
N GLY A 67 -0.08 -5.13 5.79
CA GLY A 67 0.38 -6.48 6.09
C GLY A 67 0.35 -6.80 7.58
N HIS A 68 0.99 -7.89 7.98
CA HIS A 68 1.01 -8.42 9.35
C HIS A 68 -0.38 -8.45 10.00
N HIS A 69 -1.37 -8.94 9.23
CA HIS A 69 -2.76 -9.15 9.65
C HIS A 69 -3.56 -7.89 9.98
N LEU A 70 -3.04 -6.67 9.74
CA LEU A 70 -3.81 -5.44 9.99
C LEU A 70 -5.13 -5.44 9.20
N GLU A 71 -5.09 -5.81 7.92
CA GLU A 71 -6.27 -5.82 7.04
C GLU A 71 -7.20 -7.02 7.28
N GLY A 72 -6.88 -7.88 8.24
CA GLY A 72 -7.76 -8.95 8.68
C GLY A 72 -8.35 -9.78 7.54
N LYS A 73 -9.65 -9.59 7.30
CA LYS A 73 -10.41 -10.35 6.28
C LYS A 73 -10.00 -10.06 4.84
N MET A 74 -9.44 -8.90 4.55
CA MET A 74 -8.97 -8.55 3.21
C MET A 74 -7.61 -9.18 2.87
N ALA A 75 -6.83 -9.59 3.86
CA ALA A 75 -5.49 -10.10 3.66
C ALA A 75 -5.44 -11.28 2.68
N SER A 76 -6.43 -12.16 2.72
CA SER A 76 -6.51 -13.32 1.82
C SER A 76 -6.73 -12.94 0.35
N ILE A 77 -7.43 -11.84 0.10
CA ILE A 77 -7.65 -11.31 -1.25
C ILE A 77 -6.37 -10.63 -1.75
N LEU A 78 -5.77 -9.80 -0.92
CA LEU A 78 -4.61 -9.00 -1.26
C LEU A 78 -3.36 -9.86 -1.50
N SER A 79 -3.12 -10.85 -0.65
CA SER A 79 -1.95 -11.72 -0.76
C SER A 79 -1.89 -12.55 -2.06
N LYS A 80 -3.01 -12.73 -2.73
CA LYS A 80 -3.10 -13.43 -4.02
C LYS A 80 -2.79 -12.54 -5.23
N ARG A 81 -2.67 -11.23 -5.03
CA ARG A 81 -2.44 -10.28 -6.12
C ARG A 81 -0.96 -10.02 -6.29
N LYS A 82 -0.45 -10.22 -7.51
CA LYS A 82 0.98 -9.99 -7.83
C LYS A 82 1.38 -8.52 -7.73
N ASN A 83 0.43 -7.61 -7.89
CA ASN A 83 0.64 -6.16 -7.82
C ASN A 83 0.31 -5.58 -6.45
N ALA A 84 0.14 -6.40 -5.42
CA ALA A 84 -0.11 -5.98 -4.06
C ALA A 84 1.16 -6.14 -3.21
N ILE A 85 1.52 -5.07 -2.51
CA ILE A 85 2.73 -4.99 -1.68
C ILE A 85 2.33 -4.82 -0.22
N ALA A 86 2.73 -5.77 0.62
CA ALA A 86 2.59 -5.68 2.07
C ALA A 86 3.76 -4.86 2.62
N LEU A 87 3.51 -3.63 3.02
CA LEU A 87 4.57 -2.69 3.40
C LEU A 87 5.35 -3.11 4.65
N SER A 88 4.68 -3.72 5.62
CA SER A 88 5.32 -4.21 6.85
C SER A 88 6.21 -5.46 6.62
N GLU A 89 6.07 -6.11 5.47
CA GLU A 89 6.81 -7.32 5.11
C GLU A 89 7.99 -7.02 4.17
N GLN A 90 8.32 -5.73 3.95
CA GLN A 90 9.42 -5.26 3.10
C GLN A 90 10.63 -4.90 3.97
N ASP A 91 11.64 -5.72 4.05
CA ASP A 91 12.95 -5.44 4.70
C ASP A 91 12.95 -4.60 6.00
N LEU A 92 11.81 -4.58 6.71
CA LEU A 92 11.60 -3.83 7.95
C LEU A 92 11.67 -4.71 9.19
N GLU A 93 12.01 -5.97 9.05
CA GLU A 93 11.98 -6.97 10.13
C GLU A 93 12.73 -6.53 11.40
N LYS A 94 13.84 -5.79 11.24
CA LYS A 94 14.66 -5.33 12.37
C LYS A 94 14.03 -4.16 13.12
N GLU A 95 13.18 -3.38 12.44
CA GLU A 95 12.57 -2.17 12.99
C GLU A 95 11.15 -2.42 13.52
N LEU A 96 10.57 -3.58 13.21
CA LEU A 96 9.22 -3.90 13.61
C LEU A 96 9.11 -4.13 15.12
N LEU A 97 8.11 -3.49 15.73
CA LEU A 97 7.76 -3.72 17.13
C LEU A 97 7.14 -5.10 17.30
N ARG A 98 7.50 -5.78 18.38
CA ARG A 98 6.98 -7.12 18.70
C ARG A 98 6.27 -7.12 20.04
N GLY A 99 5.12 -7.78 20.09
CA GLY A 99 4.39 -8.01 21.32
C GLY A 99 5.08 -9.07 22.21
N GLN A 100 4.52 -9.30 23.41
CA GLN A 100 5.06 -10.26 24.38
C GLN A 100 5.16 -11.70 23.85
N ALA A 101 4.26 -12.10 22.95
CA ALA A 101 4.27 -13.42 22.31
C ALA A 101 5.15 -13.48 21.05
N GLY A 102 5.93 -12.44 20.74
CA GLY A 102 6.81 -12.39 19.58
C GLY A 102 6.11 -12.03 18.28
N GLN A 103 4.78 -11.83 18.27
CA GLN A 103 4.06 -11.38 17.09
C GLN A 103 4.41 -9.93 16.75
N VAL A 104 4.42 -9.61 15.46
CA VAL A 104 4.68 -8.27 14.97
C VAL A 104 3.48 -7.36 15.27
N ASP A 105 3.75 -6.17 15.80
CA ASP A 105 2.74 -5.12 15.93
C ASP A 105 2.49 -4.51 14.55
N PRO A 106 1.26 -4.63 13.99
CA PRO A 106 0.96 -4.12 12.66
C PRO A 106 0.77 -2.59 12.61
N HIS A 107 0.77 -1.90 13.75
CA HIS A 107 0.47 -0.47 13.84
C HIS A 107 1.71 0.39 13.54
N LEU A 108 2.23 0.31 12.32
CA LEU A 108 3.50 0.93 11.90
C LEU A 108 3.54 2.45 12.06
N TRP A 109 2.39 3.10 11.88
CA TRP A 109 2.27 4.57 11.98
C TRP A 109 2.42 5.13 13.40
N MET A 110 2.43 4.26 14.41
CA MET A 110 2.64 4.67 15.80
C MET A 110 4.11 4.97 16.11
N ASP A 111 5.03 4.58 15.25
CA ASP A 111 6.47 4.85 15.36
C ASP A 111 6.92 5.71 14.17
N VAL A 112 7.41 6.92 14.45
CA VAL A 112 7.80 7.88 13.40
C VAL A 112 8.94 7.37 12.54
N SER A 113 9.96 6.75 13.15
CA SER A 113 11.11 6.18 12.41
C SER A 113 10.67 5.05 11.49
N LEU A 114 9.82 4.17 12.01
CA LEU A 114 9.28 3.05 11.25
C LEU A 114 8.37 3.55 10.12
N TRP A 115 7.53 4.54 10.39
CA TRP A 115 6.65 5.12 9.38
C TRP A 115 7.44 5.83 8.27
N SER A 116 8.54 6.50 8.64
CA SER A 116 9.47 7.08 7.65
C SER A 116 10.07 6.02 6.73
N ALA A 117 10.49 4.87 7.28
CA ALA A 117 10.96 3.74 6.49
C ALA A 117 9.87 3.19 5.56
N VAL A 118 8.62 3.09 6.04
CA VAL A 118 7.46 2.69 5.23
C VAL A 118 7.25 3.67 4.07
N ALA A 119 7.32 4.98 4.33
CA ALA A 119 7.20 5.99 3.28
C ALA A 119 8.27 5.85 2.19
N GLN A 120 9.50 5.52 2.56
CA GLN A 120 10.58 5.24 1.61
C GLN A 120 10.26 4.00 0.75
N HIS A 121 9.73 2.95 1.33
CA HIS A 121 9.30 1.75 0.58
C HIS A 121 8.16 2.05 -0.37
N ILE A 122 7.20 2.88 0.02
CA ILE A 122 6.13 3.35 -0.87
C ILE A 122 6.74 4.09 -2.05
N GLY A 123 7.64 5.04 -1.80
CA GLY A 123 8.33 5.80 -2.85
C GLY A 123 9.11 4.91 -3.81
N LYS A 124 9.82 3.91 -3.29
CA LYS A 124 10.57 2.94 -4.09
C LYS A 124 9.65 2.12 -5.01
N ASN A 125 8.52 1.64 -4.50
CA ASN A 125 7.55 0.88 -5.29
C ASN A 125 6.89 1.75 -6.38
N LEU A 126 6.56 2.99 -6.07
CA LEU A 126 5.99 3.93 -7.02
C LEU A 126 6.99 4.32 -8.12
N THR A 127 8.25 4.51 -7.76
CA THR A 127 9.33 4.77 -8.72
C THR A 127 9.53 3.58 -9.65
N GLY A 128 9.48 2.35 -9.13
CA GLY A 128 9.54 1.14 -9.94
C GLY A 128 8.38 1.00 -10.91
N LEU A 129 7.18 1.39 -10.49
CA LEU A 129 5.99 1.38 -11.33
C LEU A 129 6.05 2.44 -12.45
N CYS A 130 6.59 3.61 -12.15
CA CYS A 130 6.61 4.74 -13.07
C CYS A 130 7.99 5.42 -13.09
N PRO A 131 9.01 4.79 -13.71
CA PRO A 131 10.39 5.28 -13.67
C PRO A 131 10.57 6.71 -14.24
N LYS A 132 9.75 7.12 -15.18
CA LYS A 132 9.78 8.47 -15.75
C LYS A 132 9.50 9.57 -14.73
N ASN A 133 8.83 9.25 -13.63
CA ASN A 133 8.51 10.19 -12.56
C ASN A 133 9.42 10.03 -11.34
N ALA A 134 10.51 9.27 -11.44
CA ALA A 134 11.39 8.95 -10.33
C ALA A 134 11.91 10.19 -9.60
N ASP A 135 12.36 11.20 -10.34
CA ASP A 135 12.90 12.43 -9.74
C ASP A 135 11.83 13.22 -8.99
N LEU A 136 10.63 13.33 -9.57
CA LEU A 136 9.48 13.96 -8.90
C LEU A 136 9.14 13.23 -7.60
N TYR A 137 9.08 11.92 -7.62
CA TYR A 137 8.69 11.11 -6.46
C TYR A 137 9.72 11.21 -5.33
N ARG A 138 11.01 11.35 -5.65
CA ARG A 138 12.06 11.55 -4.63
C ARG A 138 11.99 12.93 -3.98
N GLN A 139 11.53 13.95 -4.70
CA GLN A 139 11.38 15.30 -4.16
C GLN A 139 10.15 15.42 -3.24
N ASN A 140 9.15 14.63 -3.45
CA ASN A 140 7.91 14.64 -2.67
C ASN A 140 8.03 13.72 -1.43
#